data_d3642f825d84caa66d3e46af9fe2754b
#
_entry.id   d3642f825d84caa66d3e46af9fe2754b
#
_cell.length_a   1.000
_cell.length_b   1.000
_cell.length_c   1.000
_cell.angle_alpha   90.00
_cell.angle_beta   90.00
_cell.angle_gamma   90.00
#
_symmetry.space_group_name_H-M   'P 1'
#
loop_
_entity.id
_entity.type
_entity.pdbx_description
1 polymer ?
#
loop_
_entity_poly.entity_id
_entity_poly.type
_entity_poly.pdbx_seq_one_letter_code
_entity_poly.pdbx_strand_id
1 'polypeptide(L)'
;IGGGLLGLEAANALQNLGLETHVVEFAPGLMSVQLDTGGSGMLRRKIEALGVKVHTSKATEVIEATKDSDTRLLLKFADGDSLATDVVVFSAGIRPFDQLALDADLKLGDRGGIEIDYHCKTSDSDIFAIGECASFGGRIFGLVAPGYRMAEAAVSQLGDDKQSFQGADMSTKLKLLGVDVGSFGDAHGAQEGTIAYTFSDERIEVYKRIIVSANGKTLLGAVLVGDCSDYDTLLQYYLNGIDLPTDPETLILPYNAGAIPALGASALPATAIICSCHNVSKGDIVNVMDAGYLALGDIKVETKASTGCGGCAALLKNIVDDQLSERGLEVDTAICEHFSYTRQELF
;
A
#
# COMPACT_ATOMS: atom_id res chain seq x y z
N ILE A 1 17.97 7.97 -7.94
CA ILE A 1 17.24 7.72 -9.19
C ILE A 1 16.08 6.77 -8.91
N GLY A 2 14.86 7.20 -9.25
CA GLY A 2 13.60 6.53 -8.98
C GLY A 2 12.75 7.30 -7.96
N GLY A 3 11.56 7.75 -8.38
CA GLY A 3 10.58 8.49 -7.59
C GLY A 3 9.42 7.62 -7.07
N GLY A 4 9.64 6.30 -6.99
CA GLY A 4 8.73 5.36 -6.35
C GLY A 4 8.93 5.31 -4.84
N LEU A 5 8.20 4.39 -4.17
CA LEU A 5 8.19 4.26 -2.70
C LEU A 5 9.60 4.20 -2.10
N LEU A 6 10.40 3.20 -2.50
CA LEU A 6 11.75 3.00 -1.95
C LEU A 6 12.71 4.16 -2.25
N GLY A 7 12.56 4.80 -3.41
CA GLY A 7 13.37 5.98 -3.77
C GLY A 7 13.07 7.18 -2.89
N LEU A 8 11.81 7.40 -2.55
CA LEU A 8 11.40 8.46 -1.64
C LEU A 8 11.78 8.17 -0.19
N GLU A 9 11.75 6.91 0.25
CA GLU A 9 12.28 6.51 1.56
C GLU A 9 13.79 6.72 1.65
N ALA A 10 14.53 6.36 0.59
CA ALA A 10 15.98 6.64 0.52
C ALA A 10 16.26 8.14 0.54
N ALA A 11 15.48 8.95 -0.18
CA ALA A 11 15.60 10.41 -0.16
C ALA A 11 15.37 10.99 1.24
N ASN A 12 14.37 10.46 1.97
CA ASN A 12 14.15 10.84 3.36
C ASN A 12 15.35 10.54 4.26
N ALA A 13 15.92 9.34 4.11
CA ALA A 13 17.09 8.95 4.90
C ALA A 13 18.29 9.87 4.62
N LEU A 14 18.54 10.20 3.36
CA LEU A 14 19.63 11.11 2.96
C LEU A 14 19.41 12.53 3.47
N GLN A 15 18.19 13.04 3.37
CA GLN A 15 17.84 14.37 3.90
C GLN A 15 18.02 14.44 5.41
N ASN A 16 17.62 13.41 6.16
CA ASN A 16 17.79 13.34 7.61
C ASN A 16 19.28 13.30 8.04
N LEU A 17 20.16 12.88 7.13
CA LEU A 17 21.61 12.99 7.32
C LEU A 17 22.16 14.39 7.02
N GLY A 18 21.30 15.35 6.67
CA GLY A 18 21.68 16.72 6.34
C GLY A 18 22.28 16.89 4.93
N LEU A 19 22.05 15.93 4.03
CA LEU A 19 22.55 16.00 2.66
C LEU A 19 21.58 16.76 1.75
N GLU A 20 22.11 17.54 0.82
CA GLU A 20 21.31 18.08 -0.28
C GLU A 20 20.81 16.93 -1.14
N THR A 21 19.50 16.76 -1.19
CA THR A 21 18.90 15.55 -1.78
C THR A 21 18.07 15.89 -3.00
N HIS A 22 18.34 15.15 -4.09
CA HIS A 22 17.64 15.22 -5.35
C HIS A 22 16.96 13.88 -5.64
N VAL A 23 15.70 13.91 -6.08
CA VAL A 23 14.99 12.76 -6.63
C VAL A 23 14.88 12.93 -8.14
N VAL A 24 15.41 11.98 -8.91
CA VAL A 24 15.32 11.96 -10.36
C VAL A 24 14.39 10.84 -10.77
N GLU A 25 13.30 11.18 -11.47
CA GLU A 25 12.26 10.25 -11.90
C GLU A 25 12.06 10.31 -13.42
N PHE A 26 12.04 9.13 -14.04
CA PHE A 26 11.79 8.99 -15.48
C PHE A 26 10.34 9.34 -15.84
N ALA A 27 9.38 8.91 -15.02
CA ALA A 27 7.96 9.20 -15.24
C ALA A 27 7.65 10.69 -15.03
N PRO A 28 6.51 11.18 -15.55
CA PRO A 28 6.08 12.56 -15.36
C PRO A 28 5.67 12.90 -13.92
N GLY A 29 5.51 11.90 -13.06
CA GLY A 29 5.10 12.08 -11.68
C GLY A 29 5.74 11.10 -10.70
N LEU A 30 5.76 11.47 -9.42
CA LEU A 30 6.18 10.59 -8.33
C LEU A 30 5.15 9.50 -8.11
N MET A 31 5.61 8.29 -7.70
CA MET A 31 4.75 7.15 -7.41
C MET A 31 3.71 6.87 -8.51
N SER A 32 4.12 6.97 -9.76
CA SER A 32 3.23 6.90 -10.94
C SER A 32 2.45 5.58 -11.08
N VAL A 33 2.79 4.54 -10.33
CA VAL A 33 2.02 3.29 -10.27
C VAL A 33 0.83 3.43 -9.31
N GLN A 34 1.02 4.12 -8.18
CA GLN A 34 0.03 4.24 -7.11
C GLN A 34 -0.81 5.51 -7.21
N LEU A 35 -0.28 6.59 -7.77
CA LEU A 35 -0.90 7.90 -7.77
C LEU A 35 -1.24 8.36 -9.20
N ASP A 36 -2.39 8.98 -9.33
CA ASP A 36 -2.73 9.74 -10.53
C ASP A 36 -1.98 11.08 -10.56
N THR A 37 -2.16 11.84 -11.64
CA THR A 37 -1.46 13.12 -11.84
C THR A 37 -1.71 14.12 -10.71
N GLY A 38 -2.94 14.18 -10.19
CA GLY A 38 -3.31 15.10 -9.11
C GLY A 38 -2.64 14.72 -7.78
N GLY A 39 -2.72 13.44 -7.41
CA GLY A 39 -2.08 12.91 -6.20
C GLY A 39 -0.55 13.03 -6.25
N SER A 40 0.04 12.70 -7.41
CA SER A 40 1.48 12.87 -7.64
C SER A 40 1.93 14.33 -7.53
N GLY A 41 1.15 15.27 -8.09
CA GLY A 41 1.42 16.71 -7.99
C GLY A 41 1.35 17.21 -6.55
N MET A 42 0.37 16.73 -5.76
CA MET A 42 0.26 17.07 -4.35
C MET A 42 1.45 16.53 -3.54
N LEU A 43 1.82 15.27 -3.77
CA LEU A 43 2.97 14.63 -3.13
C LEU A 43 4.27 15.39 -3.44
N ARG A 44 4.48 15.74 -4.71
CA ARG A 44 5.64 16.51 -5.15
C ARG A 44 5.77 17.83 -4.38
N ARG A 45 4.72 18.64 -4.31
CA ARG A 45 4.73 19.92 -3.58
C ARG A 45 5.14 19.75 -2.13
N LYS A 46 4.56 18.75 -1.45
CA LYS A 46 4.90 18.45 -0.06
C LYS A 46 6.36 18.05 0.12
N ILE A 47 6.89 17.23 -0.76
CA ILE A 47 8.29 16.78 -0.71
C ILE A 47 9.25 17.94 -1.01
N GLU A 48 8.93 18.78 -1.99
CA GLU A 48 9.73 19.97 -2.30
C GLU A 48 9.71 20.99 -1.15
N ALA A 49 8.58 21.15 -0.45
CA ALA A 49 8.50 22.00 0.75
C ALA A 49 9.38 21.51 1.91
N LEU A 50 9.71 20.21 1.95
CA LEU A 50 10.67 19.65 2.91
C LEU A 50 12.14 19.87 2.49
N GLY A 51 12.40 20.46 1.33
CA GLY A 51 13.75 20.78 0.85
C GLY A 51 14.36 19.74 -0.09
N VAL A 52 13.63 18.68 -0.45
CA VAL A 52 14.06 17.71 -1.48
C VAL A 52 13.78 18.29 -2.86
N LYS A 53 14.77 18.28 -3.75
CA LYS A 53 14.60 18.74 -5.13
C LYS A 53 14.10 17.58 -6.01
N VAL A 54 12.99 17.79 -6.72
CA VAL A 54 12.34 16.75 -7.53
C VAL A 54 12.45 17.06 -9.03
N HIS A 55 13.03 16.12 -9.77
CA HIS A 55 13.21 16.17 -11.22
C HIS A 55 12.42 15.04 -11.86
N THR A 56 11.24 15.33 -12.42
CA THR A 56 10.41 14.36 -13.15
C THR A 56 10.64 14.48 -14.66
N SER A 57 10.22 13.44 -15.40
CA SER A 57 10.45 13.32 -16.86
C SER A 57 11.95 13.40 -17.23
N LYS A 58 12.82 12.88 -16.37
CA LYS A 58 14.27 12.89 -16.55
C LYS A 58 14.80 11.48 -16.77
N ALA A 59 15.07 11.14 -18.03
CA ALA A 59 15.75 9.89 -18.39
C ALA A 59 17.26 10.06 -18.23
N THR A 60 17.85 9.42 -17.23
CA THR A 60 19.31 9.40 -17.06
C THR A 60 19.94 8.45 -18.09
N GLU A 61 20.77 8.96 -18.96
CA GLU A 61 21.46 8.17 -19.99
C GLU A 61 22.89 7.82 -19.60
N VAL A 62 23.60 8.76 -18.97
CA VAL A 62 25.03 8.60 -18.64
C VAL A 62 25.26 9.08 -17.20
N ILE A 63 26.09 8.34 -16.49
CA ILE A 63 26.69 8.75 -15.22
C ILE A 63 28.20 8.62 -15.39
N GLU A 64 28.90 9.73 -15.30
CA GLU A 64 30.36 9.77 -15.47
C GLU A 64 31.04 10.47 -14.28
N ALA A 65 32.31 10.12 -14.06
CA ALA A 65 33.12 10.85 -13.10
C ALA A 65 33.44 12.24 -13.65
N THR A 66 33.24 13.29 -12.84
CA THR A 66 33.64 14.63 -13.20
C THR A 66 35.10 14.90 -12.81
N LYS A 67 35.74 15.83 -13.54
CA LYS A 67 37.08 16.35 -13.21
C LYS A 67 36.97 17.58 -12.28
N ASP A 68 35.78 18.02 -11.96
CA ASP A 68 35.54 19.14 -11.05
C ASP A 68 35.95 18.74 -9.63
N SER A 69 36.53 19.65 -8.89
CA SER A 69 36.98 19.41 -7.53
C SER A 69 35.83 19.37 -6.52
N ASP A 70 34.69 19.97 -6.89
CA ASP A 70 33.56 20.18 -5.95
C ASP A 70 32.54 19.04 -5.98
N THR A 71 32.44 18.26 -7.07
CA THR A 71 31.54 17.11 -7.19
C THR A 71 32.23 15.93 -7.86
N ARG A 72 31.78 14.69 -7.56
CA ARG A 72 32.39 13.45 -8.05
C ARG A 72 31.77 12.90 -9.31
N LEU A 73 30.46 13.12 -9.48
CA LEU A 73 29.65 12.50 -10.52
C LEU A 73 28.84 13.54 -11.27
N LEU A 74 28.63 13.29 -12.57
CA LEU A 74 27.73 14.07 -13.42
C LEU A 74 26.73 13.11 -14.07
N LEU A 75 25.44 13.33 -13.79
CA LEU A 75 24.33 12.68 -14.45
C LEU A 75 23.96 13.50 -15.69
N LYS A 76 23.85 12.86 -16.86
CA LYS A 76 23.37 13.47 -18.10
C LYS A 76 22.01 12.86 -18.47
N PHE A 77 21.07 13.73 -18.80
CA PHE A 77 19.73 13.33 -19.15
C PHE A 77 19.49 13.40 -20.67
N ALA A 78 18.54 12.61 -21.15
CA ALA A 78 18.18 12.52 -22.57
C ALA A 78 17.74 13.86 -23.18
N ASP A 79 17.25 14.80 -22.39
CA ASP A 79 16.84 16.14 -22.82
C ASP A 79 17.99 17.15 -22.88
N GLY A 80 19.22 16.72 -22.58
CA GLY A 80 20.43 17.54 -22.62
C GLY A 80 20.77 18.24 -21.30
N ASP A 81 19.91 18.18 -20.30
CA ASP A 81 20.20 18.68 -18.95
C ASP A 81 21.20 17.77 -18.23
N SER A 82 21.77 18.29 -17.14
CA SER A 82 22.69 17.54 -16.31
C SER A 82 22.57 17.89 -14.83
N LEU A 83 22.99 16.97 -13.96
CA LEU A 83 23.00 17.14 -12.50
C LEU A 83 24.34 16.64 -11.95
N ALA A 84 25.07 17.52 -11.29
CA ALA A 84 26.28 17.17 -10.57
C ALA A 84 25.95 16.71 -9.15
N THR A 85 26.60 15.65 -8.68
CA THR A 85 26.36 15.05 -7.36
C THR A 85 27.57 14.27 -6.85
N ASP A 86 27.61 13.95 -5.56
CA ASP A 86 28.67 13.13 -4.97
C ASP A 86 28.30 11.68 -4.82
N VAL A 87 26.99 11.39 -4.67
CA VAL A 87 26.46 10.03 -4.45
C VAL A 87 25.22 9.81 -5.30
N VAL A 88 25.12 8.65 -5.92
CA VAL A 88 23.91 8.19 -6.62
C VAL A 88 23.38 6.92 -5.99
N VAL A 89 22.12 6.95 -5.62
CA VAL A 89 21.35 5.79 -5.14
C VAL A 89 20.35 5.39 -6.21
N PHE A 90 20.36 4.11 -6.61
CA PHE A 90 19.40 3.57 -7.55
C PHE A 90 18.24 2.89 -6.84
N SER A 91 17.04 3.32 -7.14
CA SER A 91 15.78 2.73 -6.69
C SER A 91 14.75 2.72 -7.83
N ALA A 92 15.19 2.31 -9.01
CA ALA A 92 14.44 2.37 -10.27
C ALA A 92 13.63 1.08 -10.55
N GLY A 93 13.00 0.54 -9.53
CA GLY A 93 12.19 -0.68 -9.60
C GLY A 93 13.00 -1.95 -9.34
N ILE A 94 12.31 -3.07 -9.42
CA ILE A 94 12.86 -4.41 -9.18
C ILE A 94 12.84 -5.23 -10.47
N ARG A 95 13.72 -6.21 -10.54
CA ARG A 95 13.68 -7.28 -11.54
C ARG A 95 13.72 -8.61 -10.81
N PRO A 96 12.85 -9.56 -11.16
CA PRO A 96 12.91 -10.89 -10.58
C PRO A 96 14.29 -11.52 -10.81
N PHE A 97 14.81 -12.19 -9.79
CA PHE A 97 16.00 -13.01 -9.95
C PHE A 97 15.56 -14.41 -10.38
N ASP A 98 15.53 -14.64 -11.69
CA ASP A 98 14.97 -15.82 -12.33
C ASP A 98 16.00 -16.64 -13.13
N GLN A 99 17.30 -16.37 -12.97
CA GLN A 99 18.36 -17.05 -13.70
C GLN A 99 18.37 -18.57 -13.48
N LEU A 100 18.16 -19.03 -12.25
CA LEU A 100 18.11 -20.47 -11.94
C LEU A 100 16.95 -21.16 -12.66
N ALA A 101 15.82 -20.47 -12.82
CA ALA A 101 14.67 -20.99 -13.54
C ALA A 101 14.94 -21.05 -15.05
N LEU A 102 15.63 -20.05 -15.59
CA LEU A 102 16.07 -20.02 -16.98
C LEU A 102 17.03 -21.18 -17.26
N ASP A 103 18.01 -21.41 -16.38
CA ASP A 103 18.99 -22.50 -16.51
C ASP A 103 18.35 -23.90 -16.37
N ALA A 104 17.18 -23.98 -15.72
CA ALA A 104 16.38 -25.19 -15.57
C ALA A 104 15.26 -25.32 -16.62
N ASP A 105 15.29 -24.53 -17.70
CA ASP A 105 14.28 -24.50 -18.77
C ASP A 105 12.84 -24.29 -18.28
N LEU A 106 12.64 -23.60 -17.14
CA LEU A 106 11.32 -23.21 -16.66
C LEU A 106 10.78 -22.01 -17.46
N LYS A 107 9.45 -21.98 -17.64
CA LYS A 107 8.78 -20.89 -18.34
C LYS A 107 8.85 -19.60 -17.51
N LEU A 108 9.28 -18.51 -18.16
CA LEU A 108 9.31 -17.18 -17.60
C LEU A 108 8.20 -16.30 -18.19
N GLY A 109 7.73 -15.33 -17.42
CA GLY A 109 6.81 -14.32 -17.90
C GLY A 109 7.47 -13.32 -18.84
N ASP A 110 6.72 -12.61 -19.67
CA ASP A 110 7.21 -11.64 -20.66
C ASP A 110 8.05 -10.51 -20.03
N ARG A 111 7.83 -10.19 -18.79
CA ARG A 111 8.55 -9.16 -18.02
C ARG A 111 9.57 -9.76 -17.03
N GLY A 112 9.94 -11.02 -17.21
CA GLY A 112 10.70 -11.83 -16.28
C GLY A 112 9.79 -12.43 -15.18
N GLY A 113 10.44 -13.19 -14.28
CA GLY A 113 9.77 -13.94 -13.23
C GLY A 113 9.27 -15.30 -13.68
N ILE A 114 9.30 -16.25 -12.77
CA ILE A 114 8.92 -17.64 -13.02
C ILE A 114 7.41 -17.73 -13.16
N GLU A 115 6.91 -18.13 -14.33
CA GLU A 115 5.47 -18.25 -14.55
C GLU A 115 4.88 -19.36 -13.66
N ILE A 116 3.82 -19.02 -12.94
CA ILE A 116 3.12 -19.94 -12.04
C ILE A 116 1.62 -20.03 -12.35
N ASP A 117 1.04 -21.17 -12.01
CA ASP A 117 -0.40 -21.38 -12.03
C ASP A 117 -1.06 -20.96 -10.70
N TYR A 118 -2.37 -21.21 -10.57
CA TYR A 118 -3.16 -20.95 -9.35
C TYR A 118 -2.68 -21.71 -8.12
N HIS A 119 -1.88 -22.75 -8.28
CA HIS A 119 -1.30 -23.56 -7.21
C HIS A 119 0.15 -23.24 -6.93
N CYS A 120 0.65 -22.15 -7.52
CA CYS A 120 2.05 -21.72 -7.49
C CYS A 120 3.02 -22.73 -8.11
N LYS A 121 2.54 -23.64 -8.97
CA LYS A 121 3.39 -24.54 -9.75
C LYS A 121 3.94 -23.84 -10.97
N THR A 122 5.18 -24.17 -11.27
CA THR A 122 5.88 -23.69 -12.49
C THR A 122 5.46 -24.55 -13.71
N SER A 123 6.17 -24.38 -14.82
CA SER A 123 6.03 -25.27 -16.00
C SER A 123 6.45 -26.72 -15.70
N ASP A 124 7.21 -26.97 -14.64
CA ASP A 124 7.48 -28.29 -14.09
C ASP A 124 6.54 -28.54 -12.90
N SER A 125 5.76 -29.63 -12.94
CA SER A 125 4.75 -29.96 -11.93
C SER A 125 5.30 -30.21 -10.53
N ASP A 126 6.57 -30.50 -10.40
CA ASP A 126 7.24 -30.81 -9.13
C ASP A 126 7.99 -29.60 -8.53
N ILE A 127 7.99 -28.47 -9.24
CA ILE A 127 8.64 -27.22 -8.83
C ILE A 127 7.60 -26.13 -8.58
N PHE A 128 7.71 -25.50 -7.42
CA PHE A 128 6.91 -24.32 -7.02
C PHE A 128 7.78 -23.06 -7.03
N ALA A 129 7.17 -21.93 -7.41
CA ALA A 129 7.80 -20.60 -7.24
C ALA A 129 6.85 -19.67 -6.49
N ILE A 130 7.40 -18.91 -5.53
CA ILE A 130 6.64 -18.00 -4.67
C ILE A 130 7.42 -16.69 -4.45
N GLY A 131 6.71 -15.62 -4.10
CA GLY A 131 7.32 -14.32 -3.80
C GLY A 131 7.69 -13.53 -5.06
N GLU A 132 8.68 -12.65 -4.94
CA GLU A 132 9.04 -11.68 -6.00
C GLU A 132 9.66 -12.31 -7.24
N CYS A 133 10.16 -13.53 -7.16
CA CYS A 133 10.66 -14.25 -8.33
C CYS A 133 9.54 -14.86 -9.18
N ALA A 134 8.30 -14.93 -8.68
CA ALA A 134 7.17 -15.53 -9.37
C ALA A 134 6.37 -14.52 -10.19
N SER A 135 5.87 -14.96 -11.35
CA SER A 135 4.94 -14.21 -12.21
C SER A 135 3.61 -14.94 -12.31
N PHE A 136 2.55 -14.35 -11.80
CA PHE A 136 1.19 -14.89 -11.88
C PHE A 136 0.30 -14.00 -12.75
N GLY A 137 -0.26 -14.57 -13.81
CA GLY A 137 -1.08 -13.82 -14.77
C GLY A 137 -0.34 -12.62 -15.40
N GLY A 138 0.98 -12.75 -15.63
CA GLY A 138 1.83 -11.69 -16.20
C GLY A 138 2.19 -10.58 -15.20
N ARG A 139 1.88 -10.75 -13.90
CA ARG A 139 2.16 -9.77 -12.84
C ARG A 139 3.20 -10.29 -11.85
N ILE A 140 4.13 -9.41 -11.50
CA ILE A 140 5.12 -9.61 -10.44
C ILE A 140 4.64 -8.81 -9.24
N PHE A 141 4.63 -9.42 -8.06
CA PHE A 141 4.17 -8.80 -6.83
C PHE A 141 5.37 -8.38 -5.99
N GLY A 142 5.65 -7.08 -5.97
CA GLY A 142 6.79 -6.50 -5.23
C GLY A 142 6.50 -6.22 -3.75
N LEU A 143 5.64 -7.01 -3.10
CA LEU A 143 5.26 -6.89 -1.69
C LEU A 143 5.38 -8.25 -1.00
N VAL A 144 5.58 -8.22 0.33
CA VAL A 144 5.73 -9.43 1.15
C VAL A 144 4.42 -10.22 1.27
N ALA A 145 3.28 -9.55 1.46
CA ALA A 145 1.99 -10.20 1.69
C ALA A 145 1.56 -11.16 0.56
N PRO A 146 1.69 -10.82 -0.74
CA PRO A 146 1.47 -11.78 -1.82
C PRO A 146 2.30 -13.04 -1.70
N GLY A 147 3.57 -12.92 -1.28
CA GLY A 147 4.48 -14.05 -1.09
C GLY A 147 3.98 -15.03 -0.02
N TYR A 148 3.43 -14.54 1.07
CA TYR A 148 2.81 -15.40 2.09
C TYR A 148 1.58 -16.14 1.55
N ARG A 149 0.73 -15.46 0.79
CA ARG A 149 -0.44 -16.09 0.16
C ARG A 149 -0.04 -17.15 -0.86
N MET A 150 1.03 -16.91 -1.63
CA MET A 150 1.61 -17.90 -2.53
C MET A 150 2.16 -19.10 -1.75
N ALA A 151 2.84 -18.87 -0.62
CA ALA A 151 3.37 -19.94 0.23
C ALA A 151 2.25 -20.80 0.81
N GLU A 152 1.15 -20.21 1.29
CA GLU A 152 -0.03 -20.94 1.76
C GLU A 152 -0.64 -21.80 0.64
N ALA A 153 -0.81 -21.24 -0.56
CA ALA A 153 -1.31 -21.99 -1.70
C ALA A 153 -0.38 -23.14 -2.11
N ALA A 154 0.94 -22.91 -2.14
CA ALA A 154 1.92 -23.94 -2.50
C ALA A 154 1.96 -25.08 -1.46
N VAL A 155 2.01 -24.74 -0.16
CA VAL A 155 2.04 -25.73 0.93
C VAL A 155 0.74 -26.56 0.95
N SER A 156 -0.40 -25.94 0.69
CA SER A 156 -1.68 -26.64 0.65
C SER A 156 -1.71 -27.78 -0.41
N GLN A 157 -0.88 -27.67 -1.47
CA GLN A 157 -0.79 -28.71 -2.50
C GLN A 157 -0.14 -30.00 -1.98
N LEU A 158 0.55 -29.96 -0.84
CA LEU A 158 1.16 -31.12 -0.20
C LEU A 158 0.19 -31.83 0.74
N GLY A 159 -0.96 -31.22 1.06
CA GLY A 159 -2.02 -31.76 1.93
C GLY A 159 -3.30 -32.07 1.18
N ASP A 160 -4.36 -32.35 1.93
CA ASP A 160 -5.69 -32.71 1.39
C ASP A 160 -6.55 -31.46 1.09
N ASP A 161 -6.36 -30.37 1.84
CA ASP A 161 -7.11 -29.11 1.68
C ASP A 161 -6.39 -28.17 0.73
N LYS A 162 -6.69 -28.27 -0.56
CA LYS A 162 -6.01 -27.55 -1.62
C LYS A 162 -6.57 -26.14 -1.81
N GLN A 163 -5.74 -25.17 -1.51
CA GLN A 163 -6.03 -23.76 -1.74
C GLN A 163 -5.43 -23.26 -3.07
N SER A 164 -5.95 -22.17 -3.57
CA SER A 164 -5.45 -21.52 -4.79
C SER A 164 -5.09 -20.07 -4.55
N PHE A 165 -4.02 -19.61 -5.20
CA PHE A 165 -3.64 -18.20 -5.25
C PHE A 165 -4.43 -17.50 -6.37
N GLN A 166 -5.25 -16.53 -6.02
CA GLN A 166 -6.09 -15.78 -6.97
C GLN A 166 -5.55 -14.36 -7.21
N GLY A 167 -4.31 -14.10 -6.81
CA GLY A 167 -3.76 -12.76 -6.71
C GLY A 167 -3.74 -12.25 -5.27
N ALA A 168 -3.31 -11.03 -5.08
CA ALA A 168 -3.23 -10.41 -3.77
C ALA A 168 -3.63 -8.94 -3.83
N ASP A 169 -4.09 -8.45 -2.70
CA ASP A 169 -4.30 -7.03 -2.48
C ASP A 169 -2.97 -6.28 -2.57
N MET A 170 -2.94 -5.24 -3.41
CA MET A 170 -1.78 -4.37 -3.63
C MET A 170 -2.02 -2.98 -3.04
N SER A 171 -2.96 -2.86 -2.13
CA SER A 171 -3.23 -1.61 -1.43
C SER A 171 -1.99 -1.11 -0.70
N THR A 172 -1.79 0.19 -0.76
CA THR A 172 -0.63 0.87 -0.19
C THR A 172 -1.10 1.97 0.75
N LYS A 173 -0.67 1.93 2.00
CA LYS A 173 -0.83 3.02 2.97
C LYS A 173 0.51 3.23 3.65
N LEU A 174 1.05 4.42 3.53
CA LEU A 174 2.39 4.71 4.02
C LEU A 174 2.54 6.18 4.41
N LYS A 175 3.58 6.47 5.14
CA LYS A 175 3.96 7.82 5.51
C LYS A 175 5.35 8.13 4.94
N LEU A 176 5.38 8.89 3.85
CA LEU A 176 6.59 9.26 3.13
C LEU A 176 7.04 10.66 3.55
N LEU A 177 8.25 10.81 4.08
CA LEU A 177 8.75 12.12 4.53
C LEU A 177 7.73 12.89 5.41
N GLY A 178 6.95 12.17 6.21
CA GLY A 178 5.88 12.77 7.01
C GLY A 178 4.57 13.03 6.26
N VAL A 179 4.51 12.76 4.96
CA VAL A 179 3.30 12.87 4.13
C VAL A 179 2.54 11.54 4.13
N ASP A 180 1.28 11.56 4.53
CA ASP A 180 0.42 10.39 4.42
C ASP A 180 0.01 10.16 2.97
N VAL A 181 0.17 8.92 2.49
CA VAL A 181 -0.18 8.49 1.13
C VAL A 181 -0.94 7.17 1.20
N GLY A 182 -2.07 7.11 0.54
CA GLY A 182 -2.88 5.90 0.40
C GLY A 182 -3.35 5.69 -1.03
N SER A 183 -3.31 4.43 -1.49
CA SER A 183 -3.81 4.05 -2.82
C SER A 183 -4.21 2.59 -2.85
N PHE A 184 -5.28 2.27 -3.54
CA PHE A 184 -5.71 0.89 -3.81
C PHE A 184 -6.59 0.82 -5.07
N GLY A 185 -6.73 -0.39 -5.61
CA GLY A 185 -7.59 -0.67 -6.75
C GLY A 185 -7.19 0.07 -8.03
N ASP A 186 -8.18 0.50 -8.81
CA ASP A 186 -7.98 1.31 -10.02
C ASP A 186 -7.76 2.79 -9.66
N ALA A 187 -6.57 3.10 -9.18
CA ALA A 187 -6.19 4.47 -8.77
C ALA A 187 -6.23 5.48 -9.93
N HIS A 188 -6.10 5.02 -11.16
CA HIS A 188 -6.04 5.87 -12.36
C HIS A 188 -7.39 6.05 -13.05
N GLY A 189 -8.40 5.21 -12.75
CA GLY A 189 -9.67 5.19 -13.46
C GLY A 189 -9.51 4.68 -14.89
N ALA A 190 -8.72 3.63 -15.08
CA ALA A 190 -8.41 3.09 -16.40
C ALA A 190 -9.56 2.26 -17.00
N GLN A 191 -10.52 1.81 -16.19
CA GLN A 191 -11.68 1.05 -16.66
C GLN A 191 -12.69 1.98 -17.34
N GLU A 192 -13.22 1.54 -18.47
CA GLU A 192 -14.24 2.32 -19.20
C GLU A 192 -15.52 2.47 -18.39
N GLY A 193 -16.14 3.65 -18.51
CA GLY A 193 -17.42 3.97 -17.87
C GLY A 193 -17.35 4.25 -16.38
N THR A 194 -16.16 4.35 -15.79
CA THR A 194 -16.01 4.72 -14.38
C THR A 194 -16.28 6.20 -14.13
N ILE A 195 -16.69 6.53 -12.91
CA ILE A 195 -16.92 7.91 -12.46
C ILE A 195 -15.85 8.23 -11.41
N ALA A 196 -15.22 9.40 -11.52
CA ALA A 196 -14.24 9.88 -10.57
C ALA A 196 -14.78 11.04 -9.75
N TYR A 197 -14.68 10.96 -8.44
CA TYR A 197 -14.90 12.08 -7.52
C TYR A 197 -13.56 12.52 -6.96
N THR A 198 -13.30 13.83 -6.98
CA THR A 198 -12.03 14.39 -6.53
C THR A 198 -12.25 15.55 -5.58
N PHE A 199 -11.62 15.51 -4.44
CA PHE A 199 -11.45 16.62 -3.50
C PHE A 199 -10.00 17.05 -3.49
N SER A 200 -9.74 18.35 -3.68
CA SER A 200 -8.39 18.92 -3.62
C SER A 200 -8.45 20.27 -2.94
N ASP A 201 -7.68 20.43 -1.87
CA ASP A 201 -7.51 21.68 -1.17
C ASP A 201 -6.01 21.99 -1.05
N GLU A 202 -5.57 23.02 -1.82
CA GLU A 202 -4.16 23.44 -1.85
C GLU A 202 -3.72 24.15 -0.58
N ARG A 203 -4.65 24.75 0.18
CA ARG A 203 -4.33 25.49 1.40
C ARG A 203 -3.95 24.56 2.55
N ILE A 204 -4.64 23.41 2.67
CA ILE A 204 -4.34 22.38 3.67
C ILE A 204 -3.53 21.23 3.07
N GLU A 205 -3.20 21.33 1.76
CA GLU A 205 -2.40 20.36 1.01
C GLU A 205 -2.94 18.94 1.09
N VAL A 206 -4.22 18.77 0.80
CA VAL A 206 -4.94 17.48 0.78
C VAL A 206 -5.47 17.19 -0.62
N TYR A 207 -5.27 15.98 -1.06
CA TYR A 207 -5.84 15.41 -2.28
C TYR A 207 -6.48 14.07 -1.98
N LYS A 208 -7.76 13.91 -2.35
CA LYS A 208 -8.51 12.66 -2.24
C LYS A 208 -9.26 12.42 -3.53
N ARG A 209 -9.16 11.21 -4.06
CA ARG A 209 -9.89 10.79 -5.24
C ARG A 209 -10.41 9.37 -5.05
N ILE A 210 -11.67 9.15 -5.44
CA ILE A 210 -12.27 7.82 -5.51
C ILE A 210 -12.75 7.56 -6.95
N ILE A 211 -12.61 6.32 -7.36
CA ILE A 211 -13.09 5.82 -8.65
C ILE A 211 -14.23 4.85 -8.36
N VAL A 212 -15.39 5.10 -8.94
CA VAL A 212 -16.56 4.27 -8.73
C VAL A 212 -17.08 3.70 -10.07
N SER A 213 -17.82 2.62 -9.98
CA SER A 213 -18.45 1.99 -11.14
C SER A 213 -19.47 2.92 -11.82
N ALA A 214 -19.80 2.65 -13.09
CA ALA A 214 -20.73 3.44 -13.89
C ALA A 214 -22.12 3.63 -13.23
N ASN A 215 -22.56 2.67 -12.42
CA ASN A 215 -23.81 2.75 -11.67
C ASN A 215 -23.69 3.47 -10.31
N GLY A 216 -22.50 3.94 -9.95
CA GLY A 216 -22.22 4.66 -8.70
C GLY A 216 -22.21 3.79 -7.44
N LYS A 217 -22.36 2.47 -7.53
CA LYS A 217 -22.57 1.61 -6.36
C LYS A 217 -21.30 0.95 -5.81
N THR A 218 -20.27 0.76 -6.63
CA THR A 218 -19.09 -0.01 -6.25
C THR A 218 -17.86 0.87 -6.28
N LEU A 219 -17.08 0.86 -5.21
CA LEU A 219 -15.77 1.49 -5.17
C LEU A 219 -14.76 0.63 -5.93
N LEU A 220 -14.07 1.20 -6.90
CA LEU A 220 -13.09 0.52 -7.75
C LEU A 220 -11.65 0.88 -7.42
N GLY A 221 -11.43 2.03 -6.81
CA GLY A 221 -10.11 2.48 -6.41
C GLY A 221 -10.12 3.82 -5.70
N ALA A 222 -9.02 4.15 -5.07
CA ALA A 222 -8.83 5.45 -4.42
C ALA A 222 -7.37 5.89 -4.39
N VAL A 223 -7.18 7.21 -4.33
CA VAL A 223 -5.91 7.90 -4.09
C VAL A 223 -6.13 8.95 -3.01
N LEU A 224 -5.30 8.92 -1.97
CA LEU A 224 -5.29 9.91 -0.89
C LEU A 224 -3.86 10.40 -0.65
N VAL A 225 -3.68 11.71 -0.56
CA VAL A 225 -2.38 12.35 -0.25
C VAL A 225 -2.60 13.47 0.75
N GLY A 226 -1.81 13.50 1.81
CA GLY A 226 -1.84 14.52 2.86
C GLY A 226 -2.77 14.19 4.02
N ASP A 227 -3.95 13.66 3.75
CA ASP A 227 -4.87 13.14 4.75
C ASP A 227 -5.41 11.78 4.30
N CYS A 228 -5.03 10.73 5.02
CA CYS A 228 -5.48 9.35 4.79
C CYS A 228 -6.42 8.84 5.90
N SER A 229 -7.12 9.72 6.61
CA SER A 229 -8.05 9.33 7.68
C SER A 229 -9.17 8.42 7.19
N ASP A 230 -9.63 8.62 5.95
CA ASP A 230 -10.72 7.84 5.36
C ASP A 230 -10.24 6.53 4.70
N TYR A 231 -8.93 6.32 4.61
CA TYR A 231 -8.35 5.20 3.87
C TYR A 231 -8.90 3.84 4.29
N ASP A 232 -8.93 3.56 5.58
CA ASP A 232 -9.34 2.25 6.09
C ASP A 232 -10.82 1.98 5.80
N THR A 233 -11.67 2.99 5.93
CA THR A 233 -13.10 2.91 5.57
C THR A 233 -13.28 2.65 4.08
N LEU A 234 -12.61 3.43 3.24
CA LEU A 234 -12.69 3.27 1.78
C LEU A 234 -12.17 1.89 1.35
N LEU A 235 -11.07 1.42 1.96
CA LEU A 235 -10.53 0.09 1.67
C LEU A 235 -11.54 -1.02 2.01
N GLN A 236 -12.33 -0.87 3.09
CA GLN A 236 -13.38 -1.84 3.43
C GLN A 236 -14.51 -1.87 2.38
N TYR A 237 -14.92 -0.71 1.86
CA TYR A 237 -15.87 -0.67 0.73
C TYR A 237 -15.32 -1.45 -0.47
N TYR A 238 -14.03 -1.22 -0.81
CA TYR A 238 -13.37 -1.85 -1.95
C TYR A 238 -13.21 -3.37 -1.79
N LEU A 239 -12.59 -3.82 -0.70
CA LEU A 239 -12.26 -5.24 -0.49
C LEU A 239 -13.51 -6.12 -0.35
N ASN A 240 -14.57 -5.58 0.25
CA ASN A 240 -15.76 -6.37 0.58
C ASN A 240 -16.93 -6.12 -0.39
N GLY A 241 -16.74 -5.30 -1.43
CA GLY A 241 -17.79 -5.00 -2.41
C GLY A 241 -19.04 -4.40 -1.79
N ILE A 242 -18.88 -3.59 -0.72
CA ILE A 242 -20.00 -2.95 -0.02
C ILE A 242 -20.57 -1.86 -0.92
N ASP A 243 -21.90 -1.81 -1.06
CA ASP A 243 -22.57 -0.75 -1.81
C ASP A 243 -22.25 0.62 -1.23
N LEU A 244 -21.87 1.55 -2.09
CA LEU A 244 -21.59 2.94 -1.73
C LEU A 244 -22.90 3.68 -1.34
N PRO A 245 -22.80 4.74 -0.51
CA PRO A 245 -23.93 5.63 -0.26
C PRO A 245 -24.40 6.30 -1.54
N THR A 246 -25.61 6.89 -1.52
CA THR A 246 -26.22 7.57 -2.68
C THR A 246 -25.32 8.68 -3.22
N ASP A 247 -24.61 9.37 -2.34
CA ASP A 247 -23.68 10.46 -2.63
C ASP A 247 -22.25 10.04 -2.26
N PRO A 248 -21.55 9.28 -3.14
CA PRO A 248 -20.24 8.68 -2.82
C PRO A 248 -19.14 9.70 -2.48
N GLU A 249 -19.22 10.91 -3.03
CA GLU A 249 -18.30 12.02 -2.75
C GLU A 249 -18.25 12.39 -1.26
N THR A 250 -19.30 12.12 -0.51
CA THR A 250 -19.35 12.39 0.93
C THR A 250 -18.29 11.62 1.72
N LEU A 251 -17.78 10.51 1.15
CA LEU A 251 -16.74 9.68 1.76
C LEU A 251 -15.35 10.33 1.75
N ILE A 252 -15.14 11.36 0.91
CA ILE A 252 -13.85 12.05 0.79
C ILE A 252 -13.91 13.54 1.10
N LEU A 253 -15.10 14.09 1.29
CA LEU A 253 -15.27 15.49 1.67
C LEU A 253 -14.88 15.70 3.15
N PRO A 254 -14.38 16.89 3.52
CA PRO A 254 -14.13 17.23 4.90
C PRO A 254 -15.38 17.03 5.76
N TYR A 255 -15.21 16.44 6.93
CA TYR A 255 -16.31 16.16 7.86
C TYR A 255 -16.97 17.48 8.28
N ASN A 256 -18.21 17.66 7.87
CA ASN A 256 -19.11 18.68 8.44
C ASN A 256 -20.12 17.98 9.35
N ALA A 257 -20.43 18.58 10.49
CA ALA A 257 -21.40 18.04 11.44
C ALA A 257 -22.74 17.77 10.73
N GLY A 258 -23.04 16.50 10.45
CA GLY A 258 -24.18 16.04 9.64
C GLY A 258 -23.80 15.13 8.46
N ALA A 259 -22.51 14.96 8.15
CA ALA A 259 -22.05 13.97 7.17
C ALA A 259 -22.30 12.53 7.65
N ILE A 260 -22.46 11.61 6.70
CA ILE A 260 -22.69 10.19 6.97
C ILE A 260 -21.53 9.66 7.81
N PRO A 261 -21.78 9.04 8.96
CA PRO A 261 -20.70 8.44 9.75
C PRO A 261 -19.93 7.44 8.88
N ALA A 262 -18.61 7.45 8.99
CA ALA A 262 -17.78 6.37 8.44
C ALA A 262 -18.39 5.03 8.86
N LEU A 263 -18.34 4.02 7.98
CA LEU A 263 -18.77 2.66 8.31
C LEU A 263 -18.10 2.26 9.63
N GLY A 264 -18.87 2.26 10.72
CA GLY A 264 -18.37 1.80 12.01
C GLY A 264 -17.93 0.34 11.91
N ALA A 265 -16.99 -0.07 12.72
CA ALA A 265 -16.51 -1.46 12.74
C ALA A 265 -17.67 -2.46 12.96
N SER A 266 -18.72 -2.06 13.68
CA SER A 266 -19.96 -2.84 13.88
C SER A 266 -20.72 -3.12 12.58
N ALA A 267 -20.72 -2.19 11.62
CA ALA A 267 -21.45 -2.31 10.35
C ALA A 267 -20.76 -3.24 9.32
N LEU A 268 -19.53 -3.64 9.55
CA LEU A 268 -18.80 -4.55 8.65
C LEU A 268 -19.38 -5.97 8.77
N PRO A 269 -19.62 -6.69 7.64
CA PRO A 269 -20.05 -8.08 7.68
C PRO A 269 -18.97 -8.98 8.28
N ALA A 270 -19.35 -10.15 8.80
CA ALA A 270 -18.40 -11.11 9.39
C ALA A 270 -17.33 -11.58 8.37
N THR A 271 -17.67 -11.60 7.09
CA THR A 271 -16.76 -11.96 6.00
C THR A 271 -15.78 -10.85 5.62
N ALA A 272 -15.93 -9.63 6.19
CA ALA A 272 -15.06 -8.51 5.87
C ALA A 272 -13.60 -8.80 6.22
N ILE A 273 -12.70 -8.67 5.25
CA ILE A 273 -11.27 -8.84 5.47
C ILE A 273 -10.72 -7.61 6.19
N ILE A 274 -10.24 -7.83 7.39
CA ILE A 274 -9.67 -6.79 8.26
C ILE A 274 -8.14 -6.71 8.07
N CYS A 275 -7.48 -7.85 8.02
CA CYS A 275 -6.04 -7.93 7.81
C CYS A 275 -5.73 -8.62 6.47
N SER A 276 -5.36 -7.85 5.44
CA SER A 276 -5.01 -8.41 4.12
C SER A 276 -3.72 -9.24 4.15
N CYS A 277 -2.75 -8.88 5.03
CA CYS A 277 -1.47 -9.61 5.13
C CYS A 277 -1.67 -11.07 5.58
N HIS A 278 -2.59 -11.30 6.51
CA HIS A 278 -2.85 -12.63 7.09
C HIS A 278 -4.25 -13.15 6.77
N ASN A 279 -4.98 -12.49 5.85
CA ASN A 279 -6.33 -12.87 5.41
C ASN A 279 -7.31 -13.08 6.56
N VAL A 280 -7.25 -12.22 7.58
CA VAL A 280 -8.11 -12.33 8.77
C VAL A 280 -9.40 -11.54 8.54
N SER A 281 -10.53 -12.20 8.66
CA SER A 281 -11.85 -11.58 8.59
C SER A 281 -12.31 -11.03 9.94
N LYS A 282 -13.37 -10.21 9.96
CA LYS A 282 -14.05 -9.81 11.20
C LYS A 282 -14.59 -11.03 11.94
N GLY A 283 -15.10 -12.03 11.22
CA GLY A 283 -15.60 -13.28 11.80
C GLY A 283 -14.51 -14.05 12.54
N ASP A 284 -13.30 -14.12 12.00
CA ASP A 284 -12.19 -14.79 12.68
C ASP A 284 -11.84 -14.09 14.00
N ILE A 285 -11.84 -12.75 14.02
CA ILE A 285 -11.62 -11.96 15.24
C ILE A 285 -12.70 -12.26 16.28
N VAL A 286 -13.98 -12.22 15.86
CA VAL A 286 -15.12 -12.49 16.75
C VAL A 286 -15.06 -13.92 17.29
N ASN A 287 -14.76 -14.92 16.48
CA ASN A 287 -14.62 -16.32 16.90
C ASN A 287 -13.53 -16.50 17.98
N VAL A 288 -12.39 -15.82 17.83
CA VAL A 288 -11.33 -15.83 18.85
C VAL A 288 -11.80 -15.17 20.14
N MET A 289 -12.57 -14.07 20.04
CA MET A 289 -13.19 -13.43 21.22
C MET A 289 -14.23 -14.34 21.89
N ASP A 290 -15.01 -15.09 21.13
CA ASP A 290 -15.98 -16.08 21.64
C ASP A 290 -15.29 -17.27 22.32
N ALA A 291 -14.06 -17.59 21.92
CA ALA A 291 -13.22 -18.58 22.59
C ALA A 291 -12.60 -18.07 23.92
N GLY A 292 -12.84 -16.79 24.29
CA GLY A 292 -12.43 -16.20 25.57
C GLY A 292 -11.18 -15.32 25.52
N TYR A 293 -10.60 -15.10 24.34
CA TYR A 293 -9.46 -14.19 24.16
C TYR A 293 -9.97 -12.76 23.98
N LEU A 294 -9.95 -11.95 25.02
CA LEU A 294 -10.54 -10.61 25.03
C LEU A 294 -9.52 -9.48 24.95
N ALA A 295 -8.27 -9.75 25.30
CA ALA A 295 -7.20 -8.76 25.20
C ALA A 295 -6.72 -8.62 23.75
N LEU A 296 -6.49 -7.38 23.32
CA LEU A 296 -6.03 -7.09 21.95
C LEU A 296 -4.74 -7.83 21.58
N GLY A 297 -3.81 -7.98 22.56
CA GLY A 297 -2.57 -8.73 22.39
C GLY A 297 -2.81 -10.21 22.07
N ASP A 298 -3.72 -10.85 22.81
CA ASP A 298 -4.05 -12.27 22.60
C ASP A 298 -4.72 -12.49 21.25
N ILE A 299 -5.64 -11.59 20.87
CA ILE A 299 -6.31 -11.63 19.55
C ILE A 299 -5.29 -11.51 18.42
N LYS A 300 -4.27 -10.65 18.55
CA LYS A 300 -3.16 -10.55 17.59
C LYS A 300 -2.35 -11.84 17.49
N VAL A 301 -2.11 -12.50 18.61
CA VAL A 301 -1.36 -13.78 18.64
C VAL A 301 -2.14 -14.87 17.93
N GLU A 302 -3.43 -15.03 18.26
CA GLU A 302 -4.29 -16.09 17.72
C GLU A 302 -4.63 -15.89 16.24
N THR A 303 -4.92 -14.65 15.84
CA THR A 303 -5.31 -14.34 14.45
C THR A 303 -4.16 -13.91 13.56
N LYS A 304 -3.03 -13.49 14.14
CA LYS A 304 -1.92 -12.76 13.48
C LYS A 304 -2.33 -11.41 12.86
N ALA A 305 -3.54 -10.94 13.07
CA ALA A 305 -3.95 -9.62 12.60
C ALA A 305 -3.03 -8.53 13.20
N SER A 306 -2.64 -7.57 12.38
CA SER A 306 -1.75 -6.45 12.76
C SER A 306 -0.32 -6.82 13.16
N THR A 307 0.13 -8.05 12.93
CA THR A 307 1.51 -8.48 13.25
C THR A 307 2.46 -8.34 12.05
N GLY A 308 1.94 -8.10 10.85
CA GLY A 308 2.71 -7.85 9.63
C GLY A 308 2.98 -6.36 9.40
N CYS A 309 2.32 -5.75 8.41
CA CYS A 309 2.50 -4.34 8.07
C CYS A 309 1.94 -3.35 9.11
N GLY A 310 1.09 -3.80 10.03
CA GLY A 310 0.45 -2.97 11.06
C GLY A 310 -0.71 -2.07 10.57
N GLY A 311 -0.99 -2.02 9.28
CA GLY A 311 -1.98 -1.12 8.68
C GLY A 311 -3.41 -1.28 9.22
N CYS A 312 -3.78 -2.49 9.65
CA CYS A 312 -5.10 -2.77 10.21
C CYS A 312 -5.22 -2.55 11.73
N ALA A 313 -4.18 -2.05 12.42
CA ALA A 313 -4.15 -1.98 13.88
C ALA A 313 -5.31 -1.16 14.47
N ALA A 314 -5.61 0.00 13.89
CA ALA A 314 -6.69 0.87 14.35
C ALA A 314 -8.07 0.23 14.14
N LEU A 315 -8.31 -0.36 12.96
CA LEU A 315 -9.57 -1.02 12.67
C LEU A 315 -9.77 -2.27 13.54
N LEU A 316 -8.71 -3.07 13.75
CA LEU A 316 -8.74 -4.21 14.65
C LEU A 316 -9.14 -3.77 16.07
N LYS A 317 -8.50 -2.70 16.60
CA LYS A 317 -8.86 -2.17 17.91
C LYS A 317 -10.34 -1.74 17.98
N ASN A 318 -10.82 -1.02 16.98
CA ASN A 318 -12.21 -0.58 16.94
C ASN A 318 -13.19 -1.76 16.94
N ILE A 319 -12.90 -2.84 16.19
CA ILE A 319 -13.73 -4.06 16.20
C ILE A 319 -13.75 -4.70 17.58
N VAL A 320 -12.60 -4.81 18.22
CA VAL A 320 -12.47 -5.39 19.57
C VAL A 320 -13.25 -4.53 20.58
N ASP A 321 -13.08 -3.22 20.54
CA ASP A 321 -13.75 -2.27 21.43
C ASP A 321 -15.29 -2.34 21.28
N ASP A 322 -15.79 -2.37 20.01
CA ASP A 322 -17.22 -2.53 19.71
C ASP A 322 -17.75 -3.86 20.27
N GLN A 323 -17.01 -4.95 20.04
CA GLN A 323 -17.40 -6.28 20.51
C GLN A 323 -17.36 -6.42 22.03
N LEU A 324 -16.42 -5.77 22.73
CA LEU A 324 -16.40 -5.70 24.19
C LEU A 324 -17.61 -4.92 24.70
N SER A 325 -17.91 -3.78 24.08
CA SER A 325 -19.07 -2.94 24.43
C SER A 325 -20.40 -3.69 24.26
N GLU A 326 -20.59 -4.41 23.14
CA GLU A 326 -21.77 -5.23 22.85
C GLU A 326 -21.96 -6.36 23.89
N ARG A 327 -20.87 -6.87 24.47
CA ARG A 327 -20.88 -7.89 25.53
C ARG A 327 -20.99 -7.30 26.94
N GLY A 328 -21.06 -5.97 27.08
CA GLY A 328 -21.12 -5.28 28.36
C GLY A 328 -19.83 -5.35 29.17
N LEU A 329 -18.70 -5.53 28.48
CA LEU A 329 -17.37 -5.56 29.08
C LEU A 329 -16.70 -4.18 29.00
N GLU A 330 -15.76 -3.93 29.91
CA GLU A 330 -14.98 -2.68 29.89
C GLU A 330 -14.06 -2.63 28.66
N VAL A 331 -14.03 -1.46 28.01
CA VAL A 331 -13.15 -1.17 26.90
C VAL A 331 -11.86 -0.54 27.43
N ASP A 332 -10.71 -1.06 27.01
CA ASP A 332 -9.42 -0.48 27.34
C ASP A 332 -9.25 0.87 26.61
N THR A 333 -9.23 1.95 27.39
CA THR A 333 -9.06 3.33 26.90
C THR A 333 -7.59 3.78 26.91
N ALA A 334 -6.65 2.89 27.19
CA ALA A 334 -5.22 3.17 27.10
C ALA A 334 -4.80 3.61 25.69
N ILE A 335 -3.80 4.45 25.60
CA ILE A 335 -3.31 5.00 24.31
C ILE A 335 -2.79 3.89 23.40
N CYS A 336 -2.14 2.88 23.96
CA CYS A 336 -1.69 1.68 23.24
C CYS A 336 -1.48 0.53 24.22
N GLU A 337 -1.37 -0.68 23.69
CA GLU A 337 -1.16 -1.92 24.45
C GLU A 337 0.12 -1.95 25.33
N HIS A 338 1.06 -1.04 25.06
CA HIS A 338 2.32 -0.93 25.83
C HIS A 338 2.28 0.18 26.89
N PHE A 339 1.20 0.95 26.96
CA PHE A 339 1.12 2.16 27.77
C PHE A 339 -0.24 2.26 28.45
N SER A 340 -0.30 1.96 29.73
CA SER A 340 -1.54 1.81 30.51
C SER A 340 -2.25 3.12 30.86
N TYR A 341 -1.77 4.28 30.36
CA TYR A 341 -2.38 5.57 30.63
C TYR A 341 -3.33 5.97 29.49
N THR A 342 -4.47 6.53 29.89
CA THR A 342 -5.41 7.16 28.97
C THR A 342 -4.86 8.52 28.51
N ARG A 343 -5.44 9.05 27.42
CA ARG A 343 -5.09 10.40 26.94
C ARG A 343 -5.37 11.49 27.98
N GLN A 344 -6.42 11.30 28.81
CA GLN A 344 -6.79 12.25 29.86
C GLN A 344 -5.85 12.21 31.07
N GLU A 345 -5.20 11.08 31.33
CA GLU A 345 -4.24 10.95 32.43
C GLU A 345 -2.86 11.54 32.09
N LEU A 346 -2.60 11.82 30.82
CA LEU A 346 -1.34 12.39 30.32
C LEU A 346 -1.40 13.90 30.09
N PHE A 347 -2.59 14.51 30.10
CA PHE A 347 -2.84 15.94 29.90
C PHE A 347 -3.68 16.52 31.02
#